data_2550e3243c4b69fca31a9000d5824ca6
#
_entry.id   2550e3243c4b69fca31a9000d5824ca6
#
_cell.length_a   1.000
_cell.length_b   1.000
_cell.length_c   1.000
_cell.angle_alpha   90.00
_cell.angle_beta   90.00
_cell.angle_gamma   90.00
#
_symmetry.space_group_name_H-M   'P 1'
#
loop_
_entity.id
_entity.type
_entity.pdbx_description
1 polymer ?
#
loop_
_entity_poly.entity_id
_entity_poly.type
_entity_poly.pdbx_seq_one_letter_code
_entity_poly.pdbx_strand_id
1 'polypeptide(L)'
;NQELYRIIVGSSNLTLRALTRNKEWNTRVVSTEQGEYAEELMTEFSDLWNSQYTVAFEEFINEYALNYRVIQKQREIAKRQRIPSLEQYKMLPNTMQLSFIANLQKICTAGESKALLISATGTGKTYASAFALREEGTKKALFLVHREQIAKQAIASYKKVFGNTRTFGLLSGNSKIFEADYLFATMQ
;
A
#
# COMPACT_ATOMS: atom_id res chain seq x y z
N ASN A 1 5.41 -4.27 45.13
CA ASN A 1 5.88 -3.66 43.88
C ASN A 1 4.79 -3.93 42.82
N GLN A 2 4.11 -2.87 42.38
CA GLN A 2 3.19 -2.99 41.23
C GLN A 2 4.04 -3.03 39.96
N GLU A 3 3.85 -4.05 39.13
CA GLU A 3 4.44 -4.06 37.80
C GLU A 3 3.74 -3.04 36.90
N LEU A 4 4.53 -2.26 36.21
CA LEU A 4 4.06 -1.23 35.29
C LEU A 4 4.37 -1.63 33.86
N TYR A 5 3.32 -1.74 33.04
CA TYR A 5 3.44 -1.92 31.60
C TYR A 5 3.69 -0.58 30.89
N ARG A 6 4.62 -0.58 29.95
CA ARG A 6 4.84 0.54 29.04
C ARG A 6 4.42 0.11 27.64
N ILE A 7 3.32 0.67 27.19
CA ILE A 7 2.69 0.34 25.92
C ILE A 7 3.00 1.47 24.93
N ILE A 8 3.48 1.12 23.75
CA ILE A 8 3.73 2.08 22.67
C ILE A 8 2.82 1.71 21.50
N VAL A 9 1.93 2.62 21.15
CA VAL A 9 1.00 2.47 20.02
C VAL A 9 1.28 3.58 19.00
N GLY A 10 1.40 3.23 17.75
CA GLY A 10 1.66 4.23 16.71
C GLY A 10 1.78 3.66 15.31
N SER A 11 2.07 4.53 14.37
CA SER A 11 2.20 4.22 12.95
C SER A 11 3.60 3.76 12.55
N SER A 12 4.54 3.70 13.48
CA SER A 12 5.94 3.39 13.18
C SER A 12 6.14 1.95 12.73
N ASN A 13 6.64 1.77 11.52
CA ASN A 13 7.13 0.48 11.08
C ASN A 13 8.55 0.23 11.61
N LEU A 14 8.90 -1.03 11.89
CA LEU A 14 10.26 -1.43 12.29
C LEU A 14 11.24 -1.40 11.09
N THR A 15 11.22 -0.31 10.32
CA THR A 15 12.16 -0.09 9.22
C THR A 15 13.20 0.96 9.61
N LEU A 16 14.41 0.84 9.06
CA LEU A 16 15.48 1.80 9.33
C LEU A 16 15.04 3.24 9.01
N ARG A 17 14.24 3.45 7.96
CA ARG A 17 13.74 4.78 7.59
C ARG A 17 12.71 5.31 8.59
N ALA A 18 11.77 4.48 9.03
CA ALA A 18 10.80 4.85 10.05
C ALA A 18 11.46 5.19 11.39
N LEU A 19 12.52 4.44 11.74
CA LEU A 19 13.24 4.65 13.01
C LEU A 19 14.22 5.83 12.96
N THR A 20 14.68 6.28 11.79
CA THR A 20 15.78 7.26 11.69
C THR A 20 15.47 8.53 10.89
N ARG A 21 14.49 8.51 10.00
CA ARG A 21 14.23 9.60 9.03
C ARG A 21 12.78 10.05 8.93
N ASN A 22 11.83 9.14 9.09
CA ASN A 22 10.42 9.50 9.00
C ASN A 22 9.96 10.20 10.27
N LYS A 23 9.00 11.12 10.13
CA LYS A 23 8.27 11.66 11.28
C LYS A 23 7.10 10.73 11.56
N GLU A 24 7.24 9.91 12.60
CA GLU A 24 6.22 8.98 13.03
C GLU A 24 5.63 9.44 14.39
N TRP A 25 4.35 9.22 14.53
CA TRP A 25 3.65 9.57 15.78
C TRP A 25 3.39 8.30 16.58
N ASN A 26 3.96 8.25 17.78
CA ASN A 26 3.76 7.16 18.72
C ASN A 26 3.23 7.71 20.03
N THR A 27 2.24 7.06 20.59
CA THR A 27 1.73 7.35 21.93
C THR A 27 2.29 6.33 22.89
N ARG A 28 2.88 6.80 23.98
CA ARG A 28 3.30 5.95 25.09
C ARG A 28 2.28 6.03 26.22
N VAL A 29 1.69 4.90 26.54
CA VAL A 29 0.79 4.75 27.68
C VAL A 29 1.49 3.95 28.77
N VAL A 30 1.31 4.35 30.03
CA VAL A 30 1.77 3.58 31.19
C VAL A 30 0.52 3.07 31.89
N SER A 31 0.43 1.78 32.09
CA SER A 31 -0.69 1.11 32.76
C SER A 31 -0.17 0.15 33.82
N THR A 32 -0.99 -0.15 34.79
CA THR A 32 -0.75 -1.28 35.70
C THR A 32 -1.11 -2.58 35.02
N GLU A 33 -0.62 -3.70 35.52
CA GLU A 33 -0.96 -5.04 35.01
C GLU A 33 -2.47 -5.30 34.96
N GLN A 34 -3.21 -4.76 35.93
CA GLN A 34 -4.67 -4.88 36.04
C GLN A 34 -5.43 -3.71 35.39
N GLY A 35 -4.74 -2.89 34.58
CA GLY A 35 -5.40 -1.81 33.86
C GLY A 35 -6.17 -2.34 32.65
N GLU A 36 -7.45 -1.99 32.55
CA GLU A 36 -8.37 -2.44 31.47
C GLU A 36 -7.72 -2.35 30.08
N TYR A 37 -7.04 -1.26 29.81
CA TYR A 37 -6.35 -1.06 28.52
C TYR A 37 -5.18 -2.03 28.30
N ALA A 38 -4.44 -2.38 29.35
CA ALA A 38 -3.35 -3.35 29.25
C ALA A 38 -3.89 -4.78 29.08
N GLU A 39 -4.95 -5.14 29.77
CA GLU A 39 -5.61 -6.44 29.63
C GLU A 39 -6.19 -6.64 28.22
N GLU A 40 -6.88 -5.63 27.68
CA GLU A 40 -7.46 -5.68 26.33
C GLU A 40 -6.37 -5.88 25.28
N LEU A 41 -5.29 -5.10 25.32
CA LEU A 41 -4.18 -5.23 24.38
C LEU A 41 -3.43 -6.55 24.51
N MET A 42 -3.25 -7.06 25.72
CA MET A 42 -2.60 -8.36 25.95
C MET A 42 -3.46 -9.51 25.44
N THR A 43 -4.77 -9.40 25.58
CA THR A 43 -5.73 -10.38 25.05
C THR A 43 -5.67 -10.39 23.51
N GLU A 44 -5.80 -9.23 22.87
CA GLU A 44 -5.68 -9.09 21.41
C GLU A 44 -4.33 -9.60 20.88
N PHE A 45 -3.24 -9.26 21.57
CA PHE A 45 -1.91 -9.75 21.19
C PHE A 45 -1.84 -11.28 21.28
N SER A 46 -2.36 -11.86 22.35
CA SER A 46 -2.36 -13.31 22.55
C SER A 46 -3.20 -14.04 21.50
N ASP A 47 -4.34 -13.49 21.14
CA ASP A 47 -5.21 -14.03 20.10
C ASP A 47 -4.54 -13.99 18.74
N LEU A 48 -3.88 -12.88 18.39
CA LEU A 48 -3.10 -12.77 17.17
C LEU A 48 -1.90 -13.72 17.17
N TRP A 49 -1.18 -13.79 18.28
CA TRP A 49 0.01 -14.65 18.43
C TRP A 49 -0.30 -16.13 18.27
N ASN A 50 -1.44 -16.58 18.80
CA ASN A 50 -1.87 -17.96 18.74
C ASN A 50 -2.76 -18.26 17.51
N SER A 51 -2.94 -17.28 16.61
CA SER A 51 -3.77 -17.45 15.42
C SER A 51 -3.09 -18.38 14.41
N GLN A 52 -3.89 -19.02 13.56
CA GLN A 52 -3.41 -19.83 12.43
C GLN A 52 -2.61 -19.04 11.38
N TYR A 53 -2.60 -17.71 11.46
CA TYR A 53 -1.90 -16.83 10.53
C TYR A 53 -0.53 -16.39 11.04
N THR A 54 -0.17 -16.77 12.27
CA THR A 54 1.11 -16.45 12.88
C THR A 54 2.05 -17.63 12.71
N VAL A 55 3.24 -17.36 12.20
CA VAL A 55 4.29 -18.35 11.97
C VAL A 55 5.48 -18.01 12.87
N ALA A 56 6.08 -19.02 13.49
CA ALA A 56 7.26 -18.83 14.32
C ALA A 56 8.43 -18.26 13.50
N PHE A 57 9.21 -17.37 14.12
CA PHE A 57 10.35 -16.72 13.45
C PHE A 57 11.33 -17.73 12.84
N GLU A 58 11.61 -18.80 13.55
CA GLU A 58 12.54 -19.85 13.15
C GLU A 58 12.10 -20.60 11.88
N GLU A 59 10.79 -20.76 11.70
CA GLU A 59 10.21 -21.42 10.52
C GLU A 59 10.28 -20.52 9.29
N PHE A 60 10.04 -19.24 9.49
CA PHE A 60 9.93 -18.24 8.43
C PHE A 60 11.30 -17.69 7.98
N ILE A 61 12.25 -17.49 8.91
CA ILE A 61 13.45 -16.67 8.65
C ILE A 61 14.35 -17.24 7.55
N ASN A 62 14.47 -18.56 7.45
CA ASN A 62 15.34 -19.21 6.47
C ASN A 62 14.82 -18.99 5.04
N GLU A 63 13.52 -19.17 4.83
CA GLU A 63 12.88 -18.93 3.54
C GLU A 63 12.93 -17.44 3.17
N TYR A 64 12.62 -16.56 4.12
CA TYR A 64 12.72 -15.12 3.93
C TYR A 64 14.13 -14.67 3.56
N ALA A 65 15.16 -15.16 4.28
CA ALA A 65 16.55 -14.81 4.00
C ALA A 65 16.99 -15.26 2.60
N LEU A 66 16.55 -16.45 2.16
CA LEU A 66 16.81 -16.94 0.82
C LEU A 66 16.17 -16.04 -0.24
N ASN A 67 14.89 -15.78 -0.12
CA ASN A 67 14.14 -14.92 -1.03
C ASN A 67 14.71 -13.50 -1.06
N TYR A 68 15.07 -12.95 0.10
CA TYR A 68 15.68 -11.63 0.20
C TYR A 68 17.02 -11.56 -0.55
N ARG A 69 17.89 -12.58 -0.41
CA ARG A 69 19.18 -12.66 -1.13
C ARG A 69 18.97 -12.72 -2.64
N VAL A 70 18.00 -13.50 -3.11
CA VAL A 70 17.64 -13.59 -4.54
C VAL A 70 17.21 -12.24 -5.07
N ILE A 71 16.31 -11.55 -4.37
CA ILE A 71 15.83 -10.22 -4.75
C ILE A 71 16.98 -9.18 -4.75
N GLN A 72 17.85 -9.21 -3.76
CA GLN A 72 19.03 -8.33 -3.71
C GLN A 72 19.95 -8.56 -4.90
N LYS A 73 20.24 -9.84 -5.21
CA LYS A 73 21.10 -10.21 -6.33
C LYS A 73 20.50 -9.80 -7.68
N GLN A 74 19.20 -9.96 -7.85
CA GLN A 74 18.48 -9.47 -9.03
C GLN A 74 18.55 -7.94 -9.16
N ARG A 75 18.42 -7.20 -8.06
CA ARG A 75 18.57 -5.75 -8.04
C ARG A 75 19.98 -5.29 -8.39
N GLU A 76 20.99 -6.01 -7.92
CA GLU A 76 22.39 -5.72 -8.27
C GLU A 76 22.68 -5.99 -9.75
N ILE A 77 22.19 -7.10 -10.28
CA ILE A 77 22.32 -7.44 -11.72
C ILE A 77 21.62 -6.38 -12.55
N ALA A 78 20.40 -5.97 -12.18
CA ALA A 78 19.66 -4.92 -12.88
C ALA A 78 20.37 -3.54 -12.83
N LYS A 79 21.11 -3.24 -11.77
CA LYS A 79 21.93 -2.01 -11.66
C LYS A 79 23.20 -2.08 -12.50
N ARG A 80 23.84 -3.25 -12.59
CA ARG A 80 25.12 -3.44 -13.33
C ARG A 80 24.88 -3.55 -14.84
N GLN A 81 23.84 -4.22 -15.25
CA GLN A 81 23.39 -4.19 -16.62
C GLN A 81 22.69 -2.84 -16.78
N ARG A 82 23.25 -1.96 -17.61
CA ARG A 82 22.51 -0.81 -18.17
C ARG A 82 21.39 -1.34 -19.07
N ILE A 83 20.43 -2.01 -18.46
CA ILE A 83 19.21 -2.41 -19.14
C ILE A 83 18.52 -1.08 -19.49
N PRO A 84 18.25 -0.81 -20.78
CA PRO A 84 17.52 0.38 -21.19
C PRO A 84 16.22 0.37 -20.38
N SER A 85 16.10 1.32 -19.48
CA SER A 85 15.01 1.59 -18.56
C SER A 85 14.14 0.39 -18.18
N LEU A 86 14.18 0.01 -16.91
CA LEU A 86 13.13 -0.80 -16.25
C LEU A 86 11.70 -0.24 -16.52
N GLU A 87 11.58 0.92 -17.13
CA GLU A 87 10.35 1.54 -17.63
C GLU A 87 9.66 0.72 -18.72
N GLN A 88 10.35 -0.18 -19.40
CA GLN A 88 9.74 -1.09 -20.39
C GLN A 88 9.18 -2.37 -19.75
N TYR A 89 9.51 -2.70 -18.53
CA TYR A 89 8.84 -3.78 -17.81
C TYR A 89 7.48 -3.26 -17.34
N LYS A 90 6.42 -3.68 -18.00
CA LYS A 90 5.05 -3.47 -17.51
C LYS A 90 5.00 -3.93 -16.05
N MET A 91 4.73 -3.03 -15.13
CA MET A 91 4.48 -3.43 -13.75
C MET A 91 3.35 -4.45 -13.74
N LEU A 92 3.58 -5.58 -13.06
CA LEU A 92 2.58 -6.64 -12.91
C LEU A 92 1.87 -6.47 -11.56
N PRO A 93 0.56 -6.73 -11.52
CA PRO A 93 -0.19 -6.75 -10.27
C PRO A 93 0.27 -7.92 -9.38
N ASN A 94 0.28 -7.71 -8.07
CA ASN A 94 0.50 -8.77 -7.09
C ASN A 94 -0.78 -9.61 -6.89
N THR A 95 -0.68 -10.70 -6.10
CA THR A 95 -1.78 -11.65 -5.88
C THR A 95 -3.06 -10.98 -5.37
N MET A 96 -2.96 -10.05 -4.42
CA MET A 96 -4.10 -9.30 -3.89
C MET A 96 -4.73 -8.41 -4.97
N GLN A 97 -3.93 -7.76 -5.78
CA GLN A 97 -4.39 -6.90 -6.86
C GLN A 97 -5.04 -7.71 -7.99
N LEU A 98 -4.53 -8.91 -8.30
CA LEU A 98 -5.17 -9.84 -9.25
C LEU A 98 -6.56 -10.27 -8.76
N SER A 99 -6.69 -10.63 -7.49
CA SER A 99 -7.98 -11.00 -6.89
C SER A 99 -8.98 -9.85 -6.93
N PHE A 100 -8.52 -8.63 -6.65
CA PHE A 100 -9.33 -7.42 -6.76
C PHE A 100 -9.82 -7.18 -8.20
N ILE A 101 -8.92 -7.25 -9.18
CA ILE A 101 -9.26 -7.05 -10.60
C ILE A 101 -10.29 -8.08 -11.06
N ALA A 102 -10.08 -9.36 -10.75
CA ALA A 102 -11.01 -10.43 -11.10
C ALA A 102 -12.41 -10.23 -10.49
N ASN A 103 -12.48 -9.79 -9.23
CA ASN A 103 -13.75 -9.52 -8.58
C ASN A 103 -14.44 -8.27 -9.16
N LEU A 104 -13.67 -7.22 -9.48
CA LEU A 104 -14.21 -6.03 -10.12
C LEU A 104 -14.80 -6.36 -11.51
N GLN A 105 -14.10 -7.16 -12.31
CA GLN A 105 -14.60 -7.62 -13.62
C GLN A 105 -15.92 -8.38 -13.51
N LYS A 106 -16.07 -9.27 -12.50
CA LYS A 106 -17.33 -9.96 -12.24
C LYS A 106 -18.47 -8.99 -11.93
N ILE A 107 -18.20 -7.98 -11.10
CA ILE A 107 -19.17 -6.94 -10.74
C ILE A 107 -19.60 -6.14 -11.98
N CYS A 108 -18.62 -5.71 -12.80
CA CYS A 108 -18.89 -4.99 -14.04
C CYS A 108 -19.66 -5.84 -15.05
N THR A 109 -19.32 -7.13 -15.20
CA THR A 109 -20.04 -8.06 -16.10
C THR A 109 -21.47 -8.32 -15.63
N ALA A 110 -21.73 -8.28 -14.32
CA ALA A 110 -23.07 -8.36 -13.75
C ALA A 110 -23.90 -7.09 -13.96
N GLY A 111 -23.34 -6.03 -14.55
CA GLY A 111 -24.02 -4.76 -14.80
C GLY A 111 -24.08 -3.83 -13.57
N GLU A 112 -23.37 -4.16 -12.51
CA GLU A 112 -23.32 -3.32 -11.32
C GLU A 112 -22.47 -2.07 -11.57
N SER A 113 -22.94 -0.93 -11.08
CA SER A 113 -22.29 0.38 -11.28
C SER A 113 -21.40 0.82 -10.12
N LYS A 114 -21.34 0.04 -9.04
CA LYS A 114 -20.62 0.38 -7.81
C LYS A 114 -19.85 -0.81 -7.26
N ALA A 115 -18.64 -0.56 -6.77
CA ALA A 115 -17.82 -1.54 -6.08
C ALA A 115 -17.11 -0.89 -4.89
N LEU A 116 -16.85 -1.67 -3.83
CA LEU A 116 -16.10 -1.24 -2.65
C LEU A 116 -14.87 -2.12 -2.47
N LEU A 117 -13.69 -1.51 -2.40
CA LEU A 117 -12.45 -2.17 -2.02
C LEU A 117 -12.08 -1.84 -0.59
N ILE A 118 -12.14 -2.83 0.29
CA ILE A 118 -11.64 -2.74 1.67
C ILE A 118 -10.28 -3.42 1.73
N SER A 119 -9.25 -2.70 2.13
CA SER A 119 -7.89 -3.21 2.22
C SER A 119 -7.07 -2.37 3.19
N ALA A 120 -6.13 -2.98 3.90
CA ALA A 120 -5.24 -2.30 4.85
C ALA A 120 -4.41 -1.19 4.18
N THR A 121 -3.84 -0.31 4.98
CA THR A 121 -2.88 0.69 4.49
C THR A 121 -1.61 0.01 3.98
N GLY A 122 -0.97 0.58 2.96
CA GLY A 122 0.27 0.02 2.41
C GLY A 122 0.11 -1.17 1.45
N THR A 123 -1.07 -1.76 1.28
CA THR A 123 -1.30 -2.91 0.39
C THR A 123 -1.27 -2.58 -1.10
N GLY A 124 -1.10 -1.31 -1.47
CA GLY A 124 -1.03 -0.87 -2.86
C GLY A 124 -2.38 -0.63 -3.52
N LYS A 125 -3.40 -0.16 -2.78
CA LYS A 125 -4.74 0.18 -3.32
C LYS A 125 -4.69 1.09 -4.56
N THR A 126 -3.81 2.08 -4.56
CA THR A 126 -3.62 2.99 -5.70
C THR A 126 -3.12 2.25 -6.95
N TYR A 127 -2.22 1.28 -6.78
CA TYR A 127 -1.78 0.42 -7.87
C TYR A 127 -2.88 -0.54 -8.30
N ALA A 128 -3.66 -1.09 -7.37
CA ALA A 128 -4.80 -1.95 -7.68
C ALA A 128 -5.80 -1.24 -8.58
N SER A 129 -6.17 0.02 -8.27
CA SER A 129 -7.05 0.82 -9.12
C SER A 129 -6.44 1.13 -10.48
N ALA A 130 -5.13 1.44 -10.55
CA ALA A 130 -4.45 1.69 -11.82
C ALA A 130 -4.42 0.45 -12.71
N PHE A 131 -4.13 -0.73 -12.15
CA PHE A 131 -4.16 -2.00 -12.88
C PHE A 131 -5.57 -2.35 -13.36
N ALA A 132 -6.59 -2.16 -12.50
CA ALA A 132 -7.98 -2.40 -12.90
C ALA A 132 -8.38 -1.56 -14.12
N LEU A 133 -8.10 -0.26 -14.10
CA LEU A 133 -8.38 0.63 -15.24
C LEU A 133 -7.59 0.26 -16.51
N ARG A 134 -6.38 -0.28 -16.34
CA ARG A 134 -5.57 -0.76 -17.46
C ARG A 134 -6.17 -2.01 -18.08
N GLU A 135 -6.56 -2.99 -17.28
CA GLU A 135 -7.15 -4.25 -17.74
C GLU A 135 -8.52 -4.04 -18.41
N GLU A 136 -9.33 -3.10 -17.88
CA GLU A 136 -10.62 -2.71 -18.48
C GLU A 136 -10.46 -1.83 -19.73
N GLY A 137 -9.26 -1.39 -20.05
CA GLY A 137 -9.01 -0.53 -21.21
C GLY A 137 -9.66 0.85 -21.09
N THR A 138 -9.96 1.31 -19.90
CA THR A 138 -10.68 2.56 -19.62
C THR A 138 -9.95 3.76 -20.25
N LYS A 139 -10.67 4.56 -21.03
CA LYS A 139 -10.10 5.72 -21.73
C LYS A 139 -10.05 6.97 -20.88
N LYS A 140 -11.05 7.19 -20.03
CA LYS A 140 -11.15 8.35 -19.15
C LYS A 140 -11.50 7.91 -17.74
N ALA A 141 -10.84 8.48 -16.74
CA ALA A 141 -11.12 8.22 -15.33
C ALA A 141 -10.99 9.48 -14.49
N LEU A 142 -11.80 9.55 -13.43
CA LEU A 142 -11.72 10.59 -12.40
C LEU A 142 -11.36 9.94 -11.08
N PHE A 143 -10.29 10.44 -10.44
CA PHE A 143 -9.80 10.00 -9.14
C PHE A 143 -9.97 11.13 -8.13
N LEU A 144 -10.84 10.92 -7.13
CA LEU A 144 -11.16 11.93 -6.12
C LEU A 144 -10.46 11.63 -4.80
N VAL A 145 -9.80 12.63 -4.24
CA VAL A 145 -9.12 12.55 -2.93
C VAL A 145 -9.32 13.85 -2.14
N HIS A 146 -9.05 13.79 -0.85
CA HIS A 146 -9.19 14.95 0.03
C HIS A 146 -7.95 15.86 0.11
N ARG A 147 -6.79 15.42 -0.40
CA ARG A 147 -5.52 16.19 -0.33
C ARG A 147 -4.75 16.12 -1.63
N GLU A 148 -4.23 17.27 -2.05
CA GLU A 148 -3.41 17.41 -3.26
C GLU A 148 -2.16 16.52 -3.25
N GLN A 149 -1.54 16.35 -2.09
CA GLN A 149 -0.35 15.48 -1.95
C GLN A 149 -0.67 14.02 -2.31
N ILE A 150 -1.86 13.53 -1.92
CA ILE A 150 -2.32 12.18 -2.26
C ILE A 150 -2.59 12.07 -3.76
N ALA A 151 -3.20 13.10 -4.36
CA ALA A 151 -3.40 13.16 -5.82
C ALA A 151 -2.06 13.08 -6.58
N LYS A 152 -1.06 13.84 -6.18
CA LYS A 152 0.28 13.82 -6.78
C LYS A 152 0.97 12.46 -6.64
N GLN A 153 0.86 11.82 -5.48
CA GLN A 153 1.40 10.47 -5.27
C GLN A 153 0.67 9.43 -6.13
N ALA A 154 -0.66 9.55 -6.26
CA ALA A 154 -1.45 8.68 -7.12
C ALA A 154 -1.06 8.85 -8.59
N ILE A 155 -0.92 10.07 -9.09
CA ILE A 155 -0.41 10.35 -10.44
C ILE A 155 0.94 9.69 -10.68
N ALA A 156 1.88 9.79 -9.73
CA ALA A 156 3.19 9.16 -9.85
C ALA A 156 3.09 7.62 -9.93
N SER A 157 2.17 7.01 -9.18
CA SER A 157 1.90 5.57 -9.22
C SER A 157 1.27 5.15 -10.56
N TYR A 158 0.30 5.91 -11.04
CA TYR A 158 -0.36 5.68 -12.33
C TYR A 158 0.61 5.82 -13.52
N LYS A 159 1.48 6.82 -13.50
CA LYS A 159 2.54 6.97 -14.52
C LYS A 159 3.44 5.73 -14.59
N LYS A 160 3.74 5.08 -13.49
CA LYS A 160 4.52 3.83 -13.48
C LYS A 160 3.78 2.65 -14.13
N VAL A 161 2.44 2.59 -14.01
CA VAL A 161 1.62 1.52 -14.57
C VAL A 161 1.34 1.74 -16.06
N PHE A 162 1.07 2.97 -16.46
CA PHE A 162 0.64 3.34 -17.82
C PHE A 162 1.77 3.83 -18.71
N GLY A 163 2.90 4.26 -18.14
CA GLY A 163 3.96 4.91 -18.90
C GLY A 163 3.43 6.15 -19.64
N ASN A 164 3.70 6.23 -20.91
CA ASN A 164 3.27 7.33 -21.81
C ASN A 164 1.96 7.03 -22.56
N THR A 165 1.24 5.96 -22.21
CA THR A 165 0.01 5.56 -22.93
C THR A 165 -1.22 6.34 -22.51
N ARG A 166 -1.14 7.12 -21.44
CA ARG A 166 -2.22 7.97 -20.91
C ARG A 166 -1.67 9.31 -20.42
N THR A 167 -2.50 10.33 -20.53
CA THR A 167 -2.23 11.67 -19.97
C THR A 167 -2.87 11.83 -18.60
N PHE A 168 -2.23 12.60 -17.72
CA PHE A 168 -2.64 12.76 -16.33
C PHE A 168 -2.80 14.23 -15.99
N GLY A 169 -3.98 14.62 -15.53
CA GLY A 169 -4.31 15.97 -15.09
C GLY A 169 -4.49 16.06 -13.58
N LEU A 170 -4.22 17.22 -13.02
CA LEU A 170 -4.46 17.54 -11.61
C LEU A 170 -5.39 18.74 -11.50
N LEU A 171 -6.49 18.56 -10.77
CA LEU A 171 -7.42 19.60 -10.41
C LEU A 171 -7.39 19.81 -8.89
N SER A 172 -6.82 20.92 -8.47
CA SER A 172 -6.72 21.32 -7.06
C SER A 172 -6.80 22.84 -6.95
N GLY A 173 -6.76 23.37 -5.73
CA GLY A 173 -6.68 24.81 -5.51
C GLY A 173 -5.51 25.48 -6.25
N ASN A 174 -4.41 24.75 -6.45
CA ASN A 174 -3.17 25.26 -7.06
C ASN A 174 -2.91 24.79 -8.50
N SER A 175 -3.71 23.86 -9.02
CA SER A 175 -3.54 23.30 -10.37
C SER A 175 -4.87 23.07 -11.04
N LYS A 176 -4.97 23.48 -12.33
CA LYS A 176 -6.20 23.38 -13.13
C LYS A 176 -5.91 22.76 -14.50
N ILE A 177 -5.33 21.54 -14.50
CA ILE A 177 -5.07 20.79 -15.73
C ILE A 177 -6.27 19.88 -16.00
N PHE A 178 -7.15 20.29 -16.91
CA PHE A 178 -8.39 19.56 -17.24
C PHE A 178 -8.26 18.61 -18.41
N GLU A 179 -7.39 18.92 -19.37
CA GLU A 179 -7.24 18.14 -20.61
C GLU A 179 -6.32 16.95 -20.36
N ALA A 180 -6.90 15.86 -19.85
CA ALA A 180 -6.19 14.62 -19.61
C ALA A 180 -7.14 13.42 -19.73
N ASP A 181 -6.56 12.25 -20.02
CA ASP A 181 -7.30 10.98 -19.98
C ASP A 181 -7.74 10.65 -18.56
N TYR A 182 -6.82 10.81 -17.60
CA TYR A 182 -7.08 10.53 -16.19
C TYR A 182 -6.91 11.80 -15.37
N LEU A 183 -8.00 12.22 -14.78
CA LEU A 183 -8.06 13.43 -13.97
C LEU A 183 -8.04 13.10 -12.48
N PHE A 184 -7.14 13.70 -11.75
CA PHE A 184 -7.03 13.58 -10.30
C PHE A 184 -7.49 14.89 -9.67
N ALA A 185 -8.53 14.82 -8.84
CA ALA A 185 -9.13 16.01 -8.26
C ALA A 185 -9.18 15.94 -6.74
N THR A 186 -9.05 17.13 -6.11
CA THR A 186 -9.26 17.26 -4.67
C THR A 186 -10.69 17.75 -4.41
N MET A 187 -11.34 17.11 -3.43
CA MET A 187 -12.58 17.62 -2.86
C MET A 187 -12.24 18.72 -1.85
N GLN A 188 -12.61 19.94 -2.12
CA GLN A 188 -12.57 21.07 -1.23
C GLN A 188 -13.96 21.67 -1.10
#